data_733859611383447632050aa2a66d6615
#
_entry.id   733859611383447632050aa2a66d6615
#
_cell.length_a   1.000
_cell.length_b   1.000
_cell.length_c   1.000
_cell.angle_alpha   90.00
_cell.angle_beta   90.00
_cell.angle_gamma   90.00
#
_symmetry.space_group_name_H-M   'P 1'
#
loop_
_entity.id
_entity.type
_entity.pdbx_description
1 polymer ?
#
loop_
_entity_poly.entity_id
_entity_poly.type
_entity_poly.pdbx_seq_one_letter_code
_entity_poly.pdbx_strand_id
1 'polypeptide(L)'
;MTEFGKTKLLNYKELENLGYNIVIYPVTTQRLAMKNVEDGLRDIYSNGHQNNIISKMQTRKRLYERVEYEKYNSLDEKIYNFSTKDHE
;
A
#
# COMPACT_ATOMS: atom_id res chain seq x y z
N MET A 1 14.32 2.15 13.00
CA MET A 1 13.51 3.13 13.79
C MET A 1 12.12 2.61 13.98
N THR A 2 11.71 2.46 15.23
CA THR A 2 10.36 1.99 15.56
C THR A 2 9.61 3.05 16.33
N GLU A 3 8.34 3.26 15.97
CA GLU A 3 7.41 4.07 16.75
C GLU A 3 7.08 3.34 18.07
N PHE A 4 6.72 4.08 19.09
CA PHE A 4 6.33 3.57 20.41
C PHE A 4 7.46 2.80 21.15
N GLY A 5 8.68 2.93 20.68
CA GLY A 5 9.85 2.39 21.36
C GLY A 5 10.42 3.35 22.39
N LYS A 6 11.54 2.94 22.99
CA LYS A 6 12.21 3.77 24.01
C LYS A 6 13.16 4.80 23.40
N THR A 7 13.57 4.62 22.17
CA THR A 7 14.54 5.48 21.49
C THR A 7 13.82 6.64 20.81
N LYS A 8 14.41 7.82 20.88
CA LYS A 8 13.94 8.99 20.16
C LYS A 8 14.00 8.71 18.65
N LEU A 9 12.96 9.13 17.93
CA LEU A 9 12.95 9.05 16.48
C LEU A 9 13.85 10.14 15.91
N LEU A 10 14.78 9.74 15.05
CA LEU A 10 15.70 10.64 14.35
C LEU A 10 15.34 10.67 12.88
N ASN A 11 15.63 11.78 12.20
CA ASN A 11 15.45 11.80 10.76
C ASN A 11 16.64 11.11 10.06
N TYR A 12 16.47 10.78 8.77
CA TYR A 12 17.48 10.02 8.04
C TYR A 12 18.81 10.78 7.89
N LYS A 13 18.80 12.12 7.87
CA LYS A 13 20.01 12.94 7.78
C LYS A 13 20.80 12.89 9.08
N GLU A 14 20.10 12.93 10.22
CA GLU A 14 20.76 12.78 11.54
C GLU A 14 21.43 11.41 11.64
N LEU A 15 20.75 10.35 11.16
CA LEU A 15 21.29 9.00 11.15
C LEU A 15 22.50 8.87 10.19
N GLU A 16 22.43 9.51 9.03
CA GLU A 16 23.54 9.58 8.09
C GLU A 16 24.77 10.22 8.72
N ASN A 17 24.60 11.34 9.41
CA ASN A 17 25.66 12.03 10.12
C ASN A 17 26.29 11.19 11.23
N LEU A 18 25.54 10.25 11.81
CA LEU A 18 26.04 9.30 12.79
C LEU A 18 26.73 8.09 12.16
N GLY A 19 26.75 7.98 10.82
CA GLY A 19 27.44 6.92 10.10
C GLY A 19 26.56 5.77 9.67
N TYR A 20 25.25 5.86 9.78
CA TYR A 20 24.34 4.81 9.28
C TYR A 20 24.10 4.95 7.79
N ASN A 21 24.14 3.83 7.08
CA ASN A 21 23.92 3.76 5.64
C ASN A 21 22.52 3.30 5.25
N ILE A 22 21.82 2.65 6.17
CA ILE A 22 20.48 2.09 5.92
C ILE A 22 19.58 2.43 7.09
N VAL A 23 18.35 2.86 6.79
CA VAL A 23 17.30 3.12 7.79
C VAL A 23 16.12 2.22 7.48
N ILE A 24 15.70 1.47 8.47
CA ILE A 24 14.56 0.56 8.37
C ILE A 24 13.39 1.13 9.18
N TYR A 25 12.20 1.08 8.60
CA TYR A 25 10.96 1.51 9.25
C TYR A 25 10.06 0.28 9.47
N PRO A 26 10.31 -0.50 10.53
CA PRO A 26 9.58 -1.76 10.74
C PRO A 26 8.11 -1.49 11.06
N VAL A 27 7.25 -2.10 10.28
CA VAL A 27 5.77 -2.04 10.35
C VAL A 27 5.15 -0.63 10.33
N THR A 28 5.90 0.40 10.01
CA THR A 28 5.39 1.79 9.95
C THR A 28 4.19 1.91 9.02
N THR A 29 4.34 1.44 7.78
CA THR A 29 3.26 1.51 6.80
C THR A 29 2.09 0.60 7.15
N GLN A 30 2.35 -0.53 7.79
CA GLN A 30 1.32 -1.43 8.26
C GLN A 30 0.49 -0.76 9.36
N ARG A 31 1.13 -0.09 10.33
CA ARG A 31 0.41 0.65 11.36
C ARG A 31 -0.47 1.75 10.78
N LEU A 32 0.06 2.49 9.80
CA LEU A 32 -0.72 3.50 9.09
C LEU A 32 -1.93 2.91 8.37
N ALA A 33 -1.72 1.83 7.63
CA ALA A 33 -2.78 1.15 6.90
C ALA A 33 -3.84 0.59 7.85
N MET A 34 -3.42 -0.12 8.90
CA MET A 34 -4.33 -0.75 9.84
C MET A 34 -5.18 0.24 10.62
N LYS A 35 -4.60 1.37 11.03
CA LYS A 35 -5.37 2.44 11.69
C LYS A 35 -6.44 2.98 10.76
N ASN A 36 -6.10 3.22 9.52
CA ASN A 36 -7.06 3.74 8.53
C ASN A 36 -8.16 2.72 8.21
N VAL A 37 -7.81 1.44 8.13
CA VAL A 37 -8.78 0.34 7.94
C VAL A 37 -9.74 0.25 9.13
N GLU A 38 -9.22 0.28 10.34
CA GLU A 38 -10.03 0.22 11.56
C GLU A 38 -11.01 1.38 11.65
N ASP A 39 -10.54 2.60 11.40
CA ASP A 39 -11.39 3.79 11.39
C ASP A 39 -12.45 3.72 10.29
N GLY A 40 -12.08 3.21 9.13
CA GLY A 40 -13.00 3.01 8.01
C GLY A 40 -14.10 2.01 8.32
N LEU A 41 -13.75 0.89 8.93
CA LEU A 41 -14.72 -0.12 9.33
C LEU A 41 -15.71 0.40 10.38
N ARG A 42 -15.24 1.19 11.35
CA ARG A 42 -16.11 1.83 12.32
C ARG A 42 -17.09 2.80 11.66
N ASP A 43 -16.60 3.57 10.69
CA ASP A 43 -17.44 4.51 9.95
C ASP A 43 -18.55 3.80 9.17
N ILE A 44 -18.19 2.74 8.45
CA ILE A 44 -19.15 1.92 7.70
C ILE A 44 -20.19 1.29 8.64
N TYR A 45 -19.74 0.75 9.75
CA TYR A 45 -20.64 0.15 10.75
C TYR A 45 -21.63 1.16 11.31
N SER A 46 -21.17 2.37 11.60
CA SER A 46 -21.99 3.43 12.20
C SER A 46 -22.96 4.06 11.20
N ASN A 47 -22.54 4.20 9.93
CA ASN A 47 -23.30 4.97 8.92
C ASN A 47 -23.96 4.09 7.85
N GLY A 48 -23.57 2.82 7.76
CA GLY A 48 -24.13 1.90 6.77
C GLY A 48 -23.66 2.12 5.34
N HIS A 49 -22.67 3.01 5.14
CA HIS A 49 -22.07 3.30 3.84
C HIS A 49 -20.65 3.86 4.01
N GLN A 50 -19.93 3.98 2.91
CA GLN A 50 -18.53 4.42 2.89
C GLN A 50 -18.33 5.85 2.36
N ASN A 51 -19.39 6.61 2.14
CA ASN A 51 -19.29 7.93 1.48
C ASN A 51 -18.41 8.92 2.24
N ASN A 52 -18.40 8.84 3.58
CA ASN A 52 -17.66 9.78 4.40
C ASN A 52 -16.14 9.54 4.41
N ILE A 53 -15.70 8.40 3.92
CA ILE A 53 -14.29 8.01 3.97
C ILE A 53 -13.64 7.91 2.59
N ILE A 54 -14.37 8.22 1.53
CA ILE A 54 -13.83 8.19 0.16
C ILE A 54 -12.59 9.08 0.01
N SER A 55 -12.60 10.25 0.64
CA SER A 55 -11.47 11.18 0.60
C SER A 55 -10.18 10.63 1.23
N LYS A 56 -10.30 9.60 2.06
CA LYS A 56 -9.17 8.94 2.71
C LYS A 56 -8.65 7.73 1.94
N MET A 57 -9.32 7.40 0.84
CA MET A 57 -8.98 6.25 0.01
C MET A 57 -8.05 6.65 -1.12
N GLN A 58 -7.21 5.71 -1.52
CA GLN A 58 -6.52 5.79 -2.79
C GLN A 58 -7.57 5.69 -3.91
N THR A 59 -7.44 6.49 -4.96
CA THR A 59 -8.33 6.39 -6.11
C THR A 59 -8.14 5.05 -6.83
N ARG A 60 -9.15 4.61 -7.57
CA ARG A 60 -9.04 3.39 -8.39
C ARG A 60 -7.88 3.50 -9.36
N LYS A 61 -7.73 4.63 -10.03
CA LYS A 61 -6.64 4.87 -10.97
C LYS A 61 -5.28 4.69 -10.30
N ARG A 62 -5.09 5.30 -9.13
CA ARG A 62 -3.82 5.22 -8.41
C ARG A 62 -3.53 3.82 -7.90
N LEU A 63 -4.55 3.12 -7.40
CA LEU A 63 -4.40 1.74 -6.97
C LEU A 63 -3.98 0.83 -8.13
N TYR A 64 -4.64 0.99 -9.29
CA TYR A 64 -4.32 0.22 -10.48
C TYR A 64 -2.91 0.48 -10.98
N GLU A 65 -2.44 1.72 -10.91
CA GLU A 65 -1.05 2.07 -11.23
C GLU A 65 -0.07 1.35 -10.29
N ARG A 66 -0.37 1.35 -8.99
CA ARG A 66 0.51 0.76 -7.98
C ARG A 66 0.61 -0.75 -8.07
N VAL A 67 -0.49 -1.43 -8.36
CA VAL A 67 -0.49 -2.90 -8.51
C VAL A 67 -0.26 -3.36 -9.95
N GLU A 68 0.00 -2.41 -10.86
CA GLU A 68 0.22 -2.69 -12.29
C GLU A 68 -0.94 -3.49 -12.91
N TYR A 69 -2.17 -3.08 -12.58
CA TYR A 69 -3.38 -3.78 -12.99
C TYR A 69 -3.45 -4.04 -14.49
N GLU A 70 -3.17 -3.01 -15.31
CA GLU A 70 -3.25 -3.14 -16.77
C GLU A 70 -2.24 -4.15 -17.31
N LYS A 71 -1.06 -4.21 -16.74
CA LYS A 71 -0.03 -5.17 -17.10
C LYS A 71 -0.49 -6.60 -16.83
N TYR A 72 -1.05 -6.86 -15.66
CA TYR A 72 -1.54 -8.18 -15.29
C TYR A 72 -2.81 -8.55 -16.04
N ASN A 73 -3.69 -7.61 -16.28
CA ASN A 73 -4.88 -7.82 -17.10
C ASN A 73 -4.51 -8.18 -18.53
N SER A 74 -3.56 -7.48 -19.14
CA SER A 74 -3.06 -7.80 -20.48
C SER A 74 -2.38 -9.17 -20.54
N LEU A 75 -1.64 -9.53 -19.50
CA LEU A 75 -1.03 -10.85 -19.40
C LEU A 75 -2.08 -11.94 -19.29
N ASP A 76 -3.11 -11.73 -18.48
CA ASP A 76 -4.22 -12.67 -18.32
C ASP A 76 -4.96 -12.90 -19.65
N GLU A 77 -5.23 -11.83 -20.39
CA GLU A 77 -5.82 -11.92 -21.73
C GLU A 77 -4.97 -12.73 -22.69
N LYS A 78 -3.65 -12.54 -22.69
CA LYS A 78 -2.73 -13.31 -23.52
C LYS A 78 -2.76 -14.80 -23.18
N ILE A 79 -2.82 -15.12 -21.89
CA ILE A 79 -2.90 -16.49 -21.41
C ILE A 79 -4.26 -17.11 -21.81
N TYR A 80 -5.34 -16.39 -21.57
CA TYR A 80 -6.70 -16.85 -21.90
C TYR A 80 -6.88 -17.09 -23.39
N ASN A 81 -6.33 -16.23 -24.24
CA ASN A 81 -6.43 -16.32 -25.69
C ASN A 81 -5.34 -17.21 -26.33
N PHE A 82 -4.55 -17.89 -25.48
CA PHE A 82 -3.52 -18.81 -25.97
C PHE A 82 -4.15 -19.93 -26.80
N SER A 83 -3.55 -20.16 -27.98
CA SER A 83 -3.95 -21.23 -28.90
C SER A 83 -2.75 -22.10 -29.22
N THR A 84 -2.92 -23.41 -29.15
CA THR A 84 -1.89 -24.38 -29.53
C THR A 84 -1.49 -24.28 -31.02
N LYS A 85 -2.38 -23.76 -31.87
CA LYS A 85 -2.08 -23.53 -33.27
C LYS A 85 -1.02 -22.48 -33.52
N ASP A 86 -0.90 -21.52 -32.62
CA ASP A 86 0.07 -20.44 -32.70
C ASP A 86 1.48 -20.93 -32.33
N HIS A 87 1.61 -22.15 -31.83
CA HIS A 87 2.86 -22.72 -31.31
C HIS A 87 3.24 -24.04 -32.03
N GLU A 88 2.47 -24.43 -33.02
CA GLU A 88 2.80 -25.53 -33.93
C GLU A 88 3.66 -24.98 -35.10
#